data_4a40846fb68d3032e8840aaaddaa5612
#
_entry.id   4a40846fb68d3032e8840aaaddaa5612
#
_cell.length_a   1.000
_cell.length_b   1.000
_cell.length_c   1.000
_cell.angle_alpha   90.00
_cell.angle_beta   90.00
_cell.angle_gamma   90.00
#
_symmetry.space_group_name_H-M   'P 1'
#
loop_
_entity.id
_entity.type
_entity.pdbx_description
1 polymer ?
#
loop_
_entity_poly.entity_id
_entity_poly.type
_entity_poly.pdbx_seq_one_letter_code
_entity_poly.pdbx_strand_id
1 'polypeptide(L)'
;MTIDSSASGVRPTVHASASLTLPAKPDLDHLKKQAKQLLRDVRAQQGEALQTLIAFHPRPAEFSSLRDAQLTLARRYGYADWEQLRDEVELRQLRGGTPWEQAERFINHACLRYNGDDQAWRYRRASEWLRQLPELARADFYCALVASDLEVVRDFLRRDPTLALRNGGPRDWSPLMYVTYSRIEQNKEQSVTVAKLLLELGASPDSYTEELRGFTALTGAIGGGERGPIACVAHPCSDELVKLLLDAGANPNQSQALYNTMLGEDLGKWLPILVQYGLKAGEPANWGPEEKEPIFDFLLSQVVVQGKLELVRYLLEHGANANAVSRYNHHSAHAVAQLTGRTEIADLLERFGAKPEPLSVADQFRVACSRRDRKLGESLLRQQPQLLQDHDLFRDCSLVDVETCLWLVQQGYDINTRNRSGQTVLHGYAQIDNPGAVTTLLQHGADPEAKENNWQATPLGMALHQHRWRVVEVLLPVSNNLFDVCSMADTERAVILLARDPTLAQQRTPTGKTALHVVSQARQDDPDFEASVATIELLLKYGADPKALNNDGKTPAQWYRQLGMDEVADYMTERCGVD
;
A
#
# COMPACT_ATOMS: atom_id res chain seq x y z
N MET A 1 -39.22 24.36 23.69
CA MET A 1 -39.55 24.53 25.11
C MET A 1 -38.76 25.72 25.64
N THR A 2 -39.44 26.81 25.88
CA THR A 2 -38.94 28.07 26.40
C THR A 2 -38.54 27.89 27.86
N ILE A 3 -37.30 28.21 28.21
CA ILE A 3 -36.84 28.21 29.60
C ILE A 3 -37.00 29.64 30.15
N ASP A 4 -37.78 29.73 31.19
CA ASP A 4 -38.11 30.89 31.98
C ASP A 4 -36.88 31.44 32.72
N SER A 5 -36.65 32.74 32.60
CA SER A 5 -35.55 33.46 33.21
C SER A 5 -36.02 34.16 34.49
N SER A 6 -36.01 33.45 35.62
CA SER A 6 -35.99 34.12 36.94
C SER A 6 -35.65 33.13 38.06
N ALA A 7 -34.38 32.94 38.37
CA ALA A 7 -33.94 32.51 39.72
C ALA A 7 -32.54 33.05 39.99
N SER A 8 -32.46 33.78 41.07
CA SER A 8 -31.33 34.50 41.66
C SER A 8 -30.05 33.68 41.87
N GLY A 9 -28.95 34.21 41.43
CA GLY A 9 -27.60 34.27 42.01
C GLY A 9 -27.13 33.22 42.99
N VAL A 10 -26.65 32.09 42.47
CA VAL A 10 -25.43 31.42 42.97
C VAL A 10 -24.64 31.00 41.74
N ARG A 11 -23.56 31.74 41.42
CA ARG A 11 -22.56 31.25 40.47
C ARG A 11 -21.92 30.02 41.11
N PRO A 12 -22.02 28.82 40.55
CA PRO A 12 -21.20 27.71 40.99
C PRO A 12 -19.74 28.09 40.68
N THR A 13 -18.89 28.06 41.69
CA THR A 13 -17.45 28.07 41.53
C THR A 13 -17.09 26.89 40.66
N VAL A 14 -16.90 27.15 39.37
CA VAL A 14 -16.34 26.18 38.41
C VAL A 14 -14.91 25.93 38.89
N HIS A 15 -14.70 24.84 39.61
CA HIS A 15 -13.37 24.28 39.79
C HIS A 15 -12.90 23.98 38.37
N ALA A 16 -12.04 24.83 37.82
CA ALA A 16 -11.42 24.61 36.54
C ALA A 16 -10.76 23.22 36.58
N SER A 17 -11.19 22.32 35.73
CA SER A 17 -10.53 21.03 35.56
C SER A 17 -9.05 21.30 35.31
N ALA A 18 -8.17 20.80 36.19
CA ALA A 18 -6.75 21.10 36.13
C ALA A 18 -6.18 20.51 34.82
N SER A 19 -5.34 21.28 34.14
CA SER A 19 -4.51 20.75 33.06
C SER A 19 -3.61 19.64 33.61
N LEU A 20 -3.41 18.57 32.84
CA LEU A 20 -2.56 17.46 33.17
C LEU A 20 -1.15 17.67 32.59
N THR A 21 -0.15 17.11 33.23
CA THR A 21 1.20 17.03 32.69
C THR A 21 1.53 15.58 32.38
N LEU A 22 2.15 15.36 31.21
CA LEU A 22 2.62 14.02 30.85
C LEU A 22 3.68 13.56 31.86
N PRO A 23 3.61 12.27 32.30
CA PRO A 23 4.65 11.70 33.15
C PRO A 23 5.99 11.66 32.43
N ALA A 24 7.07 11.44 33.17
CA ALA A 24 8.43 11.36 32.60
C ALA A 24 8.56 10.19 31.59
N LYS A 25 7.84 9.09 31.82
CA LYS A 25 7.74 7.96 30.90
C LYS A 25 6.26 7.75 30.57
N PRO A 26 5.74 8.48 29.59
CA PRO A 26 4.35 8.35 29.20
C PRO A 26 4.13 7.06 28.42
N ASP A 27 2.93 6.48 28.61
CA ASP A 27 2.50 5.28 27.92
C ASP A 27 1.30 5.62 27.02
N LEU A 28 1.43 5.37 25.71
CA LEU A 28 0.39 5.70 24.74
C LEU A 28 -0.87 4.86 24.97
N ASP A 29 -0.72 3.58 25.36
CA ASP A 29 -1.86 2.70 25.60
C ASP A 29 -2.63 3.13 26.85
N HIS A 30 -1.92 3.64 27.86
CA HIS A 30 -2.56 4.25 29.03
C HIS A 30 -3.38 5.50 28.63
N LEU A 31 -2.85 6.35 27.75
CA LEU A 31 -3.56 7.52 27.24
C LEU A 31 -4.78 7.14 26.38
N LYS A 32 -4.64 6.11 25.55
CA LYS A 32 -5.79 5.54 24.79
C LYS A 32 -6.87 5.03 25.75
N LYS A 33 -6.51 4.33 26.82
CA LYS A 33 -7.45 3.89 27.86
C LYS A 33 -8.14 5.07 28.56
N GLN A 34 -7.40 6.14 28.84
CA GLN A 34 -7.99 7.37 29.42
C GLN A 34 -8.99 8.02 28.47
N ALA A 35 -8.70 8.10 27.17
CA ALA A 35 -9.64 8.65 26.17
C ALA A 35 -10.91 7.80 26.07
N LYS A 36 -10.78 6.47 26.02
CA LYS A 36 -11.92 5.54 26.06
C LYS A 36 -12.76 5.68 27.34
N GLN A 37 -12.09 5.86 28.46
CA GLN A 37 -12.79 6.09 29.73
C GLN A 37 -13.55 7.41 29.73
N LEU A 38 -12.91 8.50 29.26
CA LEU A 38 -13.57 9.80 29.13
C LEU A 38 -14.83 9.73 28.25
N LEU A 39 -14.76 9.01 27.11
CA LEU A 39 -15.92 8.79 26.25
C LEU A 39 -17.07 8.08 26.98
N ARG A 40 -16.75 7.00 27.72
CA ARG A 40 -17.74 6.25 28.51
C ARG A 40 -18.38 7.12 29.59
N ASP A 41 -17.57 7.88 30.32
CA ASP A 41 -18.02 8.73 31.42
C ASP A 41 -18.87 9.89 30.96
N VAL A 42 -18.55 10.49 29.79
CA VAL A 42 -19.37 11.52 29.15
C VAL A 42 -20.72 10.94 28.71
N ARG A 43 -20.72 9.76 28.09
CA ARG A 43 -21.97 9.07 27.70
C ARG A 43 -22.82 8.68 28.90
N ALA A 44 -22.18 8.33 30.02
CA ALA A 44 -22.84 8.06 31.30
C ALA A 44 -23.25 9.33 32.06
N GLN A 45 -23.07 10.52 31.47
CA GLN A 45 -23.41 11.83 32.06
C GLN A 45 -22.70 12.09 33.40
N GLN A 46 -21.49 11.60 33.60
CA GLN A 46 -20.73 11.84 34.82
C GLN A 46 -20.27 13.30 34.88
N GLY A 47 -20.52 13.96 36.02
CA GLY A 47 -20.29 15.39 36.16
C GLY A 47 -18.84 15.85 35.94
N GLU A 48 -17.85 15.09 36.38
CA GLU A 48 -16.43 15.40 36.19
C GLU A 48 -16.01 15.27 34.71
N ALA A 49 -16.49 14.25 34.02
CA ALA A 49 -16.24 14.04 32.60
C ALA A 49 -16.86 15.15 31.73
N LEU A 50 -18.09 15.57 32.08
CA LEU A 50 -18.76 16.70 31.41
C LEU A 50 -18.02 18.02 31.65
N GLN A 51 -17.51 18.26 32.85
CA GLN A 51 -16.68 19.44 33.12
C GLN A 51 -15.39 19.44 32.32
N THR A 52 -14.73 18.28 32.22
CA THR A 52 -13.53 18.09 31.38
C THR A 52 -13.83 18.37 29.91
N LEU A 53 -14.93 17.83 29.41
CA LEU A 53 -15.38 18.07 28.04
C LEU A 53 -15.60 19.56 27.76
N ILE A 54 -16.35 20.26 28.63
CA ILE A 54 -16.64 21.69 28.47
C ILE A 54 -15.36 22.55 28.52
N ALA A 55 -14.39 22.15 29.38
CA ALA A 55 -13.17 22.91 29.55
C ALA A 55 -12.19 22.77 28.38
N PHE A 56 -12.12 21.61 27.74
CA PHE A 56 -11.04 21.29 26.80
C PHE A 56 -11.50 20.98 25.38
N HIS A 57 -12.77 20.58 25.14
CA HIS A 57 -13.24 20.35 23.78
C HIS A 57 -13.68 21.66 23.09
N PRO A 58 -13.27 21.91 21.83
CA PRO A 58 -13.60 23.18 21.15
C PRO A 58 -15.09 23.35 20.84
N ARG A 59 -15.81 22.24 20.70
CA ARG A 59 -17.25 22.19 20.38
C ARG A 59 -17.92 21.10 21.22
N PRO A 60 -18.13 21.32 22.54
CA PRO A 60 -18.63 20.27 23.44
C PRO A 60 -19.98 19.68 23.04
N ALA A 61 -20.84 20.49 22.37
CA ALA A 61 -22.15 20.04 21.92
C ALA A 61 -22.12 19.03 20.76
N GLU A 62 -21.01 18.95 20.05
CA GLU A 62 -20.78 18.01 18.93
C GLU A 62 -20.02 16.74 19.34
N PHE A 63 -19.69 16.62 20.63
CA PHE A 63 -18.94 15.47 21.14
C PHE A 63 -19.76 14.18 20.98
N SER A 64 -19.23 13.21 20.26
CA SER A 64 -19.91 11.95 19.98
C SER A 64 -18.97 10.75 19.88
N SER A 65 -17.69 10.97 19.57
CA SER A 65 -16.75 9.95 19.13
C SER A 65 -15.53 9.79 20.04
N LEU A 66 -14.79 8.69 19.88
CA LEU A 66 -13.49 8.51 20.52
C LEU A 66 -12.49 9.60 20.09
N ARG A 67 -12.57 10.05 18.84
CA ARG A 67 -11.73 11.15 18.33
C ARG A 67 -11.95 12.43 19.12
N ASP A 68 -13.19 12.73 19.50
CA ASP A 68 -13.50 13.89 20.34
C ASP A 68 -12.96 13.72 21.76
N ALA A 69 -13.01 12.50 22.30
CA ALA A 69 -12.43 12.19 23.61
C ALA A 69 -10.90 12.29 23.58
N GLN A 70 -10.27 11.80 22.51
CA GLN A 70 -8.84 11.93 22.28
C GLN A 70 -8.43 13.41 22.13
N LEU A 71 -9.18 14.21 21.37
CA LEU A 71 -8.95 15.65 21.24
C LEU A 71 -9.08 16.36 22.60
N THR A 72 -10.14 16.03 23.35
CA THR A 72 -10.36 16.59 24.69
C THR A 72 -9.20 16.25 25.62
N LEU A 73 -8.77 15.00 25.63
CA LEU A 73 -7.67 14.53 26.46
C LEU A 73 -6.35 15.19 26.05
N ALA A 74 -6.05 15.26 24.75
CA ALA A 74 -4.85 15.92 24.24
C ALA A 74 -4.77 17.37 24.70
N ARG A 75 -5.87 18.12 24.58
CA ARG A 75 -5.97 19.49 25.05
C ARG A 75 -5.86 19.64 26.57
N ARG A 76 -6.38 18.68 27.33
CA ARG A 76 -6.18 18.61 28.78
C ARG A 76 -4.71 18.44 29.17
N TYR A 77 -3.93 17.73 28.32
CA TYR A 77 -2.46 17.63 28.43
C TYR A 77 -1.69 18.81 27.81
N GLY A 78 -2.38 19.81 27.26
CA GLY A 78 -1.79 21.01 26.69
C GLY A 78 -1.35 20.91 25.21
N TYR A 79 -1.78 19.87 24.49
CA TYR A 79 -1.50 19.67 23.06
C TYR A 79 -2.72 20.10 22.21
N ALA A 80 -2.48 20.54 20.98
CA ALA A 80 -3.57 21.01 20.11
C ALA A 80 -4.52 19.88 19.69
N ASP A 81 -3.98 18.67 19.47
CA ASP A 81 -4.70 17.49 19.04
C ASP A 81 -4.02 16.20 19.51
N TRP A 82 -4.66 15.06 19.21
CA TRP A 82 -4.18 13.73 19.59
C TRP A 82 -2.89 13.35 18.89
N GLU A 83 -2.66 13.80 17.66
CA GLU A 83 -1.45 13.50 16.91
C GLU A 83 -0.23 14.15 17.58
N GLN A 84 -0.32 15.42 17.96
CA GLN A 84 0.73 16.10 18.71
C GLN A 84 1.02 15.44 20.06
N LEU A 85 -0.04 15.03 20.79
CA LEU A 85 0.14 14.30 22.06
C LEU A 85 0.87 12.98 21.84
N ARG A 86 0.46 12.20 20.83
CA ARG A 86 1.10 10.93 20.46
C ARG A 86 2.57 11.14 20.10
N ASP A 87 2.85 12.12 19.27
CA ASP A 87 4.20 12.43 18.79
C ASP A 87 5.12 12.79 19.97
N GLU A 88 4.65 13.56 20.93
CA GLU A 88 5.40 13.88 22.15
C GLU A 88 5.64 12.64 23.03
N VAL A 89 4.64 11.76 23.16
CA VAL A 89 4.78 10.48 23.90
C VAL A 89 5.86 9.62 23.28
N GLU A 90 5.79 9.41 21.96
CA GLU A 90 6.78 8.61 21.22
C GLU A 90 8.18 9.21 21.32
N LEU A 91 8.29 10.55 21.23
CA LEU A 91 9.56 11.25 21.39
C LEU A 91 10.15 11.07 22.78
N ARG A 92 9.34 11.15 23.85
CA ARG A 92 9.78 10.87 25.22
C ARG A 92 10.19 9.42 25.43
N GLN A 93 9.44 8.49 24.84
CA GLN A 93 9.81 7.08 24.86
C GLN A 93 11.13 6.82 24.14
N LEU A 94 11.31 7.44 22.97
CA LEU A 94 12.55 7.36 22.21
C LEU A 94 13.73 7.92 23.04
N ARG A 95 13.58 9.12 23.61
CA ARG A 95 14.58 9.76 24.47
C ARG A 95 14.93 8.95 25.71
N GLY A 96 13.95 8.26 26.29
CA GLY A 96 14.13 7.41 27.48
C GLY A 96 14.62 5.99 27.20
N GLY A 97 14.75 5.61 25.93
CA GLY A 97 15.23 4.29 25.51
C GLY A 97 16.75 4.13 25.63
N THR A 98 17.21 2.89 25.66
CA THR A 98 18.63 2.57 25.50
C THR A 98 19.14 3.01 24.12
N PRO A 99 20.46 3.21 23.92
CA PRO A 99 21.00 3.52 22.60
C PRO A 99 20.56 2.54 21.50
N TRP A 100 20.46 1.26 21.82
CA TRP A 100 19.97 0.23 20.88
C TRP A 100 18.49 0.43 20.52
N GLU A 101 17.61 0.63 21.50
CA GLU A 101 16.19 0.89 21.27
C GLU A 101 15.96 2.18 20.47
N GLN A 102 16.77 3.21 20.74
CA GLN A 102 16.76 4.47 19.96
C GLN A 102 17.15 4.22 18.51
N ALA A 103 18.26 3.51 18.29
CA ALA A 103 18.75 3.14 16.96
C ALA A 103 17.73 2.31 16.19
N GLU A 104 17.19 1.28 16.82
CA GLU A 104 16.19 0.40 16.20
C GLU A 104 14.94 1.17 15.76
N ARG A 105 14.35 1.98 16.64
CA ARG A 105 13.17 2.78 16.30
C ARG A 105 13.45 3.80 15.22
N PHE A 106 14.55 4.54 15.34
CA PHE A 106 14.93 5.58 14.38
C PHE A 106 15.16 4.97 12.99
N ILE A 107 16.02 3.96 12.86
CA ILE A 107 16.36 3.31 11.60
C ILE A 107 15.13 2.66 10.97
N ASN A 108 14.28 2.01 11.78
CA ASN A 108 13.04 1.40 11.29
C ASN A 108 12.05 2.42 10.69
N HIS A 109 12.08 3.67 11.14
CA HIS A 109 11.25 4.73 10.56
C HIS A 109 11.95 5.46 9.41
N ALA A 110 13.26 5.56 9.44
CA ALA A 110 14.04 6.35 8.49
C ALA A 110 14.32 5.64 7.17
N CYS A 111 14.43 4.30 7.18
CA CYS A 111 14.85 3.53 6.02
C CYS A 111 13.69 2.90 5.26
N LEU A 112 13.81 2.89 3.92
CA LEU A 112 12.99 2.05 3.05
C LEU A 112 13.32 0.58 3.31
N ARG A 113 12.30 -0.27 3.46
CA ARG A 113 12.45 -1.68 3.83
C ARG A 113 11.86 -2.66 2.81
N TYR A 114 11.14 -2.16 1.82
CA TYR A 114 10.40 -2.94 0.82
C TYR A 114 9.43 -3.96 1.44
N ASN A 115 8.76 -3.56 2.52
CA ASN A 115 7.76 -4.37 3.19
C ASN A 115 6.43 -3.61 3.38
N GLY A 116 5.45 -4.29 4.01
CA GLY A 116 4.12 -3.76 4.25
C GLY A 116 4.05 -2.44 5.02
N ASP A 117 5.10 -2.13 5.78
CA ASP A 117 5.13 -0.95 6.66
C ASP A 117 5.66 0.31 5.98
N ASP A 118 6.15 0.26 4.74
CA ASP A 118 6.69 1.44 4.07
C ASP A 118 5.58 2.46 3.80
N GLN A 119 5.70 3.62 4.46
CA GLN A 119 4.74 4.71 4.43
C GLN A 119 5.47 6.05 4.56
N ALA A 120 5.01 7.06 3.83
CA ALA A 120 5.64 8.40 3.84
C ALA A 120 5.66 9.06 5.24
N TRP A 121 4.67 8.78 6.08
CA TRP A 121 4.61 9.34 7.43
C TRP A 121 5.76 8.87 8.33
N ARG A 122 6.28 7.64 8.12
CA ARG A 122 7.42 7.11 8.88
C ARG A 122 8.67 7.95 8.66
N TYR A 123 8.98 8.24 7.41
CA TYR A 123 10.15 9.03 7.04
C TYR A 123 10.06 10.46 7.58
N ARG A 124 8.87 11.08 7.50
CA ARG A 124 8.63 12.40 8.11
C ARG A 124 8.81 12.37 9.62
N ARG A 125 8.32 11.31 10.28
CA ARG A 125 8.47 11.14 11.72
C ARG A 125 9.94 10.97 12.12
N ALA A 126 10.69 10.13 11.44
CA ALA A 126 12.12 9.95 11.69
C ALA A 126 12.90 11.27 11.49
N SER A 127 12.55 12.03 10.45
CA SER A 127 13.12 13.36 10.21
C SER A 127 12.81 14.34 11.36
N GLU A 128 11.57 14.31 11.86
CA GLU A 128 11.17 15.15 13.00
C GLU A 128 11.90 14.74 14.29
N TRP A 129 12.02 13.45 14.56
CA TRP A 129 12.80 12.94 15.70
C TRP A 129 14.27 13.41 15.63
N LEU A 130 14.91 13.28 14.48
CA LEU A 130 16.29 13.73 14.31
C LEU A 130 16.43 15.25 14.51
N ARG A 131 15.45 16.05 14.08
CA ARG A 131 15.41 17.49 14.29
C ARG A 131 15.30 17.87 15.78
N GLN A 132 14.49 17.12 16.55
CA GLN A 132 14.25 17.36 17.98
C GLN A 132 15.30 16.71 18.89
N LEU A 133 15.95 15.66 18.42
CA LEU A 133 16.97 14.87 19.12
C LEU A 133 18.18 14.66 18.21
N PRO A 134 18.99 15.70 17.94
CA PRO A 134 20.17 15.56 17.06
C PRO A 134 21.17 14.51 17.56
N GLU A 135 21.16 14.22 18.87
CA GLU A 135 21.96 13.17 19.49
C GLU A 135 21.65 11.77 18.99
N LEU A 136 20.49 11.53 18.34
CA LEU A 136 20.18 10.25 17.71
C LEU A 136 21.22 9.83 16.67
N ALA A 137 21.77 10.80 15.92
CA ALA A 137 22.87 10.53 14.99
C ALA A 137 24.12 9.98 15.68
N ARG A 138 24.25 10.16 17.02
CA ARG A 138 25.39 9.71 17.82
C ARG A 138 25.11 8.44 18.62
N ALA A 139 23.88 7.91 18.55
CA ALA A 139 23.49 6.71 19.30
C ALA A 139 24.35 5.50 18.91
N ASP A 140 24.59 5.34 17.61
CA ASP A 140 25.55 4.38 17.06
C ASP A 140 26.05 4.82 15.67
N PHE A 141 26.99 4.03 15.10
CA PHE A 141 27.55 4.30 13.77
C PHE A 141 26.46 4.27 12.67
N TYR A 142 25.50 3.33 12.75
CA TYR A 142 24.48 3.16 11.71
C TYR A 142 23.43 4.26 11.76
N CYS A 143 23.13 4.80 12.94
CA CYS A 143 22.33 6.02 13.09
C CYS A 143 23.00 7.22 12.42
N ALA A 144 24.32 7.37 12.57
CA ALA A 144 25.06 8.43 11.91
C ALA A 144 25.00 8.33 10.39
N LEU A 145 25.07 7.11 9.86
CA LEU A 145 24.93 6.85 8.42
C LEU A 145 23.54 7.23 7.90
N VAL A 146 22.48 6.79 8.60
CA VAL A 146 21.09 7.10 8.24
C VAL A 146 20.81 8.60 8.31
N ALA A 147 21.35 9.28 9.34
CA ALA A 147 21.25 10.74 9.48
C ALA A 147 22.15 11.51 8.53
N SER A 148 23.04 10.81 7.82
CA SER A 148 24.09 11.41 6.97
C SER A 148 24.93 12.47 7.68
N ASP A 149 25.19 12.27 8.99
CA ASP A 149 26.02 13.18 9.78
C ASP A 149 27.50 12.88 9.53
N LEU A 150 28.08 13.56 8.55
CA LEU A 150 29.45 13.32 8.07
C LEU A 150 30.49 13.44 9.18
N GLU A 151 30.36 14.39 10.09
CA GLU A 151 31.32 14.59 11.17
C GLU A 151 31.28 13.45 12.18
N VAL A 152 30.08 13.01 12.54
CA VAL A 152 29.90 11.86 13.44
C VAL A 152 30.37 10.56 12.78
N VAL A 153 30.07 10.36 11.49
CA VAL A 153 30.57 9.20 10.72
C VAL A 153 32.10 9.17 10.70
N ARG A 154 32.75 10.33 10.45
CA ARG A 154 34.22 10.44 10.48
C ARG A 154 34.79 10.14 11.85
N ASP A 155 34.13 10.58 12.93
CA ASP A 155 34.56 10.29 14.29
C ASP A 155 34.56 8.80 14.60
N PHE A 156 33.51 8.07 14.20
CA PHE A 156 33.44 6.61 14.33
C PHE A 156 34.54 5.92 13.52
N LEU A 157 34.70 6.30 12.25
CA LEU A 157 35.71 5.71 11.36
C LEU A 157 37.16 6.02 11.75
N ARG A 158 37.43 7.16 12.39
CA ARG A 158 38.75 7.45 12.97
C ARG A 158 39.11 6.52 14.14
N ARG A 159 38.10 6.12 14.92
CA ARG A 159 38.29 5.19 16.06
C ARG A 159 38.36 3.73 15.62
N ASP A 160 37.54 3.36 14.64
CA ASP A 160 37.51 2.00 14.09
C ASP A 160 37.21 2.05 12.58
N PRO A 161 38.23 2.09 11.71
CA PRO A 161 38.03 2.10 10.26
C PRO A 161 37.32 0.85 9.72
N THR A 162 37.36 -0.28 10.47
CA THR A 162 36.73 -1.54 10.03
C THR A 162 35.21 -1.45 10.01
N LEU A 163 34.63 -0.43 10.68
CA LEU A 163 33.20 -0.15 10.64
C LEU A 163 32.69 0.09 9.22
N ALA A 164 33.52 0.63 8.33
CA ALA A 164 33.13 0.88 6.94
C ALA A 164 32.74 -0.40 6.17
N LEU A 165 33.23 -1.56 6.61
CA LEU A 165 33.05 -2.85 5.94
C LEU A 165 32.20 -3.83 6.74
N ARG A 166 31.88 -3.52 7.98
CA ARG A 166 31.23 -4.44 8.90
C ARG A 166 29.71 -4.27 8.84
N ASN A 167 28.99 -5.36 8.51
CA ASN A 167 27.56 -5.41 8.73
C ASN A 167 27.22 -5.24 10.20
N GLY A 168 26.05 -4.68 10.49
CA GLY A 168 25.60 -4.50 11.86
C GLY A 168 24.42 -3.54 11.97
N GLY A 169 24.25 -2.98 13.17
CA GLY A 169 23.08 -2.19 13.50
C GLY A 169 21.80 -3.04 13.57
N PRO A 170 20.63 -2.44 13.77
CA PRO A 170 19.36 -3.16 13.96
C PRO A 170 18.93 -4.05 12.78
N ARG A 171 19.49 -3.82 11.59
CA ARG A 171 19.16 -4.55 10.36
C ARG A 171 20.24 -5.52 9.91
N ASP A 172 21.37 -5.53 10.57
CA ASP A 172 22.57 -6.27 10.12
C ASP A 172 22.95 -5.97 8.67
N TRP A 173 22.70 -4.74 8.22
CA TRP A 173 23.03 -4.27 6.88
C TRP A 173 24.48 -3.81 6.78
N SER A 174 25.01 -3.81 5.54
CA SER A 174 26.25 -3.11 5.26
C SER A 174 26.09 -1.58 5.44
N PRO A 175 27.14 -0.88 5.83
CA PRO A 175 27.10 0.58 6.03
C PRO A 175 26.54 1.37 4.85
N LEU A 176 26.90 0.96 3.62
CA LEU A 176 26.45 1.65 2.41
C LEU A 176 24.95 1.54 2.19
N MET A 177 24.32 0.42 2.60
CA MET A 177 22.88 0.26 2.51
C MET A 177 22.13 1.21 3.46
N TYR A 178 22.62 1.46 4.67
CA TYR A 178 21.99 2.42 5.57
C TYR A 178 21.95 3.83 4.97
N VAL A 179 22.98 4.22 4.23
CA VAL A 179 23.01 5.51 3.53
C VAL A 179 22.00 5.52 2.38
N THR A 180 22.03 4.52 1.51
CA THR A 180 21.22 4.52 0.27
C THR A 180 19.75 4.22 0.50
N TYR A 181 19.40 3.55 1.60
CA TYR A 181 18.02 3.27 2.00
C TYR A 181 17.42 4.34 2.93
N SER A 182 18.21 5.30 3.40
CA SER A 182 17.71 6.42 4.20
C SER A 182 16.75 7.30 3.40
N ARG A 183 15.70 7.77 4.08
CA ARG A 183 14.72 8.72 3.54
C ARG A 183 14.69 10.02 4.36
N ILE A 184 15.80 10.30 5.08
CA ILE A 184 15.97 11.51 5.87
C ILE A 184 16.32 12.67 4.95
N GLU A 185 15.59 13.77 5.10
CA GLU A 185 15.82 15.00 4.31
C GLU A 185 16.92 15.90 4.91
N GLN A 186 17.13 15.83 6.22
CA GLN A 186 18.20 16.56 6.87
C GLN A 186 19.56 16.03 6.42
N ASN A 187 20.50 16.94 6.14
CA ASN A 187 21.85 16.62 5.70
C ASN A 187 21.91 15.73 4.44
N LYS A 188 20.85 15.67 3.64
CA LYS A 188 20.78 14.78 2.47
C LYS A 188 21.97 14.96 1.52
N GLU A 189 22.46 16.19 1.35
CA GLU A 189 23.61 16.48 0.49
C GLU A 189 24.90 15.83 1.02
N GLN A 190 24.98 15.59 2.33
CA GLN A 190 26.12 14.89 2.94
C GLN A 190 26.07 13.38 2.68
N SER A 191 24.90 12.80 2.35
CA SER A 191 24.77 11.36 2.06
C SER A 191 25.71 10.91 0.94
N VAL A 192 25.86 11.73 -0.10
CA VAL A 192 26.79 11.46 -1.21
C VAL A 192 28.24 11.43 -0.72
N THR A 193 28.62 12.37 0.15
CA THR A 193 29.97 12.42 0.72
C THR A 193 30.22 11.25 1.67
N VAL A 194 29.23 10.87 2.47
CA VAL A 194 29.30 9.70 3.36
C VAL A 194 29.43 8.41 2.53
N ALA A 195 28.61 8.22 1.50
CA ALA A 195 28.70 7.07 0.61
C ALA A 195 30.08 7.00 -0.09
N LYS A 196 30.58 8.14 -0.58
CA LYS A 196 31.92 8.22 -1.18
C LYS A 196 33.00 7.80 -0.20
N LEU A 197 32.96 8.29 1.04
CA LEU A 197 33.92 7.91 2.08
C LEU A 197 33.90 6.40 2.36
N LEU A 198 32.73 5.77 2.42
CA LEU A 198 32.60 4.32 2.61
C LEU A 198 33.20 3.54 1.44
N LEU A 199 32.93 3.98 0.20
CA LEU A 199 33.49 3.36 -1.01
C LEU A 199 35.02 3.51 -1.07
N GLU A 200 35.57 4.66 -0.72
CA GLU A 200 37.01 4.91 -0.61
C GLU A 200 37.68 4.00 0.44
N LEU A 201 36.95 3.62 1.49
CA LEU A 201 37.40 2.66 2.50
C LEU A 201 37.17 1.20 2.12
N GLY A 202 36.68 0.93 0.91
CA GLY A 202 36.53 -0.41 0.35
C GLY A 202 35.14 -1.04 0.50
N ALA A 203 34.11 -0.28 0.89
CA ALA A 203 32.74 -0.78 0.88
C ALA A 203 32.35 -1.22 -0.55
N SER A 204 31.71 -2.37 -0.68
CA SER A 204 31.25 -2.85 -1.99
C SER A 204 30.09 -2.02 -2.51
N PRO A 205 30.15 -1.47 -3.74
CA PRO A 205 29.03 -0.76 -4.35
C PRO A 205 27.82 -1.69 -4.63
N ASP A 206 28.04 -3.01 -4.71
CA ASP A 206 27.02 -4.04 -4.87
C ASP A 206 26.57 -4.66 -3.53
N SER A 207 26.76 -3.94 -2.43
CA SER A 207 26.30 -4.39 -1.12
C SER A 207 24.82 -4.76 -1.15
N TYR A 208 24.48 -5.89 -0.53
CA TYR A 208 23.12 -6.39 -0.34
C TYR A 208 23.02 -7.12 1.00
N THR A 209 21.81 -7.53 1.40
CA THR A 209 21.59 -8.36 2.60
C THR A 209 20.72 -9.57 2.26
N GLU A 210 20.80 -10.62 3.11
CA GLU A 210 19.94 -11.80 2.95
C GLU A 210 18.45 -11.48 3.17
N GLU A 211 18.14 -10.50 4.03
CA GLU A 211 16.77 -10.03 4.26
C GLU A 211 16.16 -9.45 2.98
N LEU A 212 16.97 -8.74 2.18
CA LEU A 212 16.57 -8.07 0.94
C LEU A 212 17.33 -8.66 -0.25
N ARG A 213 17.21 -9.97 -0.45
CA ARG A 213 17.89 -10.67 -1.56
C ARG A 213 17.51 -10.05 -2.91
N GLY A 214 18.53 -9.67 -3.70
CA GLY A 214 18.35 -8.98 -4.98
C GLY A 214 18.19 -7.45 -4.88
N PHE A 215 18.11 -6.91 -3.67
CA PHE A 215 18.04 -5.47 -3.43
C PHE A 215 19.42 -4.97 -2.98
N THR A 216 20.07 -4.18 -3.83
CA THR A 216 21.41 -3.65 -3.59
C THR A 216 21.38 -2.20 -3.12
N ALA A 217 22.56 -1.63 -2.82
CA ALA A 217 22.71 -0.20 -2.55
C ALA A 217 22.14 0.66 -3.70
N LEU A 218 22.32 0.23 -4.96
CA LEU A 218 21.78 0.90 -6.14
C LEU A 218 20.24 0.87 -6.15
N THR A 219 19.61 -0.25 -5.81
CA THR A 219 18.15 -0.37 -5.67
C THR A 219 17.62 0.57 -4.59
N GLY A 220 18.32 0.67 -3.46
CA GLY A 220 17.97 1.59 -2.38
C GLY A 220 18.01 3.06 -2.80
N ALA A 221 19.03 3.46 -3.56
CA ALA A 221 19.16 4.83 -4.07
C ALA A 221 18.04 5.17 -5.08
N ILE A 222 17.71 4.24 -5.97
CA ILE A 222 16.67 4.41 -7.01
C ILE A 222 15.27 4.44 -6.41
N GLY A 223 14.96 3.57 -5.45
CA GLY A 223 13.60 3.43 -4.91
C GLY A 223 12.63 2.73 -5.87
N GLY A 224 11.35 3.14 -5.86
CA GLY A 224 10.29 2.53 -6.65
C GLY A 224 9.81 1.18 -6.10
N GLY A 225 8.83 0.56 -6.74
CA GLY A 225 8.34 -0.77 -6.39
C GLY A 225 6.81 -0.88 -6.36
N GLU A 226 6.33 -2.07 -6.00
CA GLU A 226 4.90 -2.45 -6.07
C GLU A 226 3.97 -1.58 -5.21
N ARG A 227 4.46 -0.99 -4.13
CA ARG A 227 3.67 -0.10 -3.26
C ARG A 227 3.57 1.33 -3.77
N GLY A 228 4.13 1.59 -4.95
CA GLY A 228 4.06 2.88 -5.62
C GLY A 228 5.06 3.93 -5.09
N PRO A 229 5.11 5.09 -5.75
CA PRO A 229 6.13 6.11 -5.50
C PRO A 229 5.98 6.84 -4.16
N ILE A 230 4.81 6.79 -3.53
CA ILE A 230 4.57 7.44 -2.23
C ILE A 230 5.16 6.61 -1.08
N ALA A 231 5.04 5.29 -1.13
CA ALA A 231 5.56 4.38 -0.10
C ALA A 231 7.05 4.07 -0.33
N CYS A 232 7.44 3.82 -1.58
CA CYS A 232 8.79 3.44 -1.97
C CYS A 232 9.51 4.60 -2.67
N VAL A 233 9.56 5.77 -2.02
CA VAL A 233 10.20 6.98 -2.58
C VAL A 233 11.68 6.73 -2.90
N ALA A 234 12.21 7.42 -3.93
CA ALA A 234 13.63 7.45 -4.22
C ALA A 234 14.41 8.12 -3.06
N HIS A 235 15.71 7.84 -2.98
CA HIS A 235 16.57 8.61 -2.05
C HIS A 235 16.55 10.10 -2.41
N PRO A 236 16.55 11.02 -1.43
CA PRO A 236 16.54 12.47 -1.70
C PRO A 236 17.65 12.98 -2.63
N CYS A 237 18.80 12.28 -2.67
CA CYS A 237 19.93 12.52 -3.59
C CYS A 237 20.15 11.33 -4.53
N SER A 238 19.07 10.79 -5.09
CA SER A 238 19.12 9.56 -5.92
C SER A 238 20.06 9.72 -7.12
N ASP A 239 20.04 10.86 -7.81
CA ASP A 239 20.79 11.08 -9.04
C ASP A 239 22.30 11.02 -8.78
N GLU A 240 22.76 11.70 -7.75
CA GLU A 240 24.16 11.75 -7.37
C GLU A 240 24.63 10.42 -6.78
N LEU A 241 23.81 9.76 -5.96
CA LEU A 241 24.16 8.46 -5.39
C LEU A 241 24.21 7.35 -6.43
N VAL A 242 23.26 7.29 -7.35
CA VAL A 242 23.25 6.32 -8.44
C VAL A 242 24.51 6.48 -9.29
N LYS A 243 24.84 7.72 -9.67
CA LYS A 243 26.07 8.00 -10.41
C LYS A 243 27.31 7.59 -9.63
N LEU A 244 27.41 7.97 -8.36
CA LEU A 244 28.53 7.62 -7.50
C LEU A 244 28.75 6.10 -7.39
N LEU A 245 27.66 5.33 -7.20
CA LEU A 245 27.70 3.88 -7.10
C LEU A 245 28.17 3.25 -8.42
N LEU A 246 27.64 3.72 -9.55
CA LEU A 246 28.02 3.22 -10.88
C LEU A 246 29.47 3.61 -11.23
N ASP A 247 29.92 4.84 -10.89
CA ASP A 247 31.31 5.27 -11.04
C ASP A 247 32.27 4.41 -10.18
N ALA A 248 31.79 3.90 -9.04
CA ALA A 248 32.52 2.99 -8.17
C ALA A 248 32.45 1.53 -8.61
N GLY A 249 31.81 1.22 -9.72
CA GLY A 249 31.73 -0.11 -10.32
C GLY A 249 30.54 -0.96 -9.89
N ALA A 250 29.46 -0.35 -9.38
CA ALA A 250 28.20 -1.07 -9.16
C ALA A 250 27.73 -1.74 -10.45
N ASN A 251 27.24 -2.97 -10.34
CA ASN A 251 26.70 -3.70 -11.49
C ASN A 251 25.43 -3.02 -12.01
N PRO A 252 25.40 -2.49 -13.25
CA PRO A 252 24.22 -1.85 -13.81
C PRO A 252 23.08 -2.85 -14.11
N ASN A 253 23.36 -4.15 -14.20
CA ASN A 253 22.35 -5.20 -14.36
C ASN A 253 21.67 -5.50 -13.02
N GLN A 254 20.83 -4.58 -12.59
CA GLN A 254 20.03 -4.68 -11.35
C GLN A 254 18.56 -4.92 -11.72
N SER A 255 18.20 -6.18 -11.96
CA SER A 255 16.86 -6.55 -12.40
C SER A 255 15.76 -6.07 -11.45
N GLN A 256 16.04 -6.11 -10.13
CA GLN A 256 15.07 -5.63 -9.15
C GLN A 256 14.88 -4.09 -9.24
N ALA A 257 15.95 -3.34 -9.45
CA ALA A 257 15.84 -1.88 -9.65
C ALA A 257 15.07 -1.55 -10.93
N LEU A 258 15.35 -2.27 -12.03
CA LEU A 258 14.63 -2.09 -13.30
C LEU A 258 13.15 -2.46 -13.17
N TYR A 259 12.83 -3.56 -12.48
CA TYR A 259 11.45 -3.94 -12.17
C TYR A 259 10.73 -2.86 -11.35
N ASN A 260 11.36 -2.38 -10.30
CA ASN A 260 10.79 -1.35 -9.43
C ASN A 260 10.52 -0.04 -10.18
N THR A 261 11.45 0.40 -11.04
CA THR A 261 11.30 1.63 -11.83
C THR A 261 10.26 1.50 -12.93
N MET A 262 10.08 0.31 -13.50
CA MET A 262 9.02 0.01 -14.46
C MET A 262 7.63 0.20 -13.83
N LEU A 263 7.45 -0.23 -12.58
CA LEU A 263 6.20 -0.06 -11.84
C LEU A 263 5.97 1.40 -11.41
N GLY A 264 7.05 2.13 -11.09
CA GLY A 264 7.02 3.52 -10.62
C GLY A 264 7.01 4.59 -11.72
N GLU A 265 6.97 4.19 -13.00
CA GLU A 265 7.06 5.08 -14.17
C GLU A 265 8.44 5.76 -14.39
N ASP A 266 9.45 5.44 -13.57
CA ASP A 266 10.79 6.05 -13.62
C ASP A 266 11.78 5.32 -14.55
N LEU A 267 11.33 4.26 -15.24
CA LEU A 267 12.18 3.46 -16.13
C LEU A 267 12.85 4.32 -17.22
N GLY A 268 12.14 5.30 -17.76
CA GLY A 268 12.66 6.21 -18.77
C GLY A 268 13.83 7.08 -18.29
N LYS A 269 13.92 7.34 -16.99
CA LYS A 269 15.03 8.06 -16.37
C LYS A 269 16.24 7.15 -16.17
N TRP A 270 16.03 5.98 -15.56
CA TRP A 270 17.12 5.14 -15.08
C TRP A 270 17.71 4.21 -16.13
N LEU A 271 16.90 3.66 -17.03
CA LEU A 271 17.37 2.74 -18.07
C LEU A 271 18.49 3.33 -18.93
N PRO A 272 18.40 4.57 -19.46
CA PRO A 272 19.49 5.18 -20.23
C PRO A 272 20.80 5.32 -19.43
N ILE A 273 20.71 5.66 -18.15
CA ILE A 273 21.87 5.77 -17.28
C ILE A 273 22.54 4.41 -17.12
N LEU A 274 21.77 3.36 -16.80
CA LEU A 274 22.31 2.01 -16.63
C LEU A 274 22.95 1.48 -17.92
N VAL A 275 22.34 1.78 -19.08
CA VAL A 275 22.91 1.44 -20.41
C VAL A 275 24.24 2.16 -20.63
N GLN A 276 24.34 3.44 -20.29
CA GLN A 276 25.58 4.20 -20.37
C GLN A 276 26.71 3.58 -19.54
N TYR A 277 26.38 2.96 -18.40
CA TYR A 277 27.32 2.25 -17.52
C TYR A 277 27.49 0.76 -17.87
N GLY A 278 27.00 0.32 -19.02
CA GLY A 278 27.31 -0.98 -19.59
C GLY A 278 26.24 -2.06 -19.45
N LEU A 279 25.01 -1.71 -19.02
CA LEU A 279 23.88 -2.64 -19.09
C LEU A 279 23.65 -3.02 -20.58
N LYS A 280 23.58 -4.34 -20.86
CA LYS A 280 23.38 -4.88 -22.20
C LYS A 280 22.05 -5.60 -22.33
N ALA A 281 21.48 -5.55 -23.51
CA ALA A 281 20.19 -6.19 -23.80
C ALA A 281 20.13 -7.68 -23.48
N GLY A 282 21.23 -8.41 -23.76
CA GLY A 282 21.32 -9.86 -23.56
C GLY A 282 21.67 -10.28 -22.14
N GLU A 283 21.88 -9.34 -21.20
CA GLU A 283 22.12 -9.71 -19.80
C GLU A 283 20.89 -10.42 -19.25
N PRO A 284 21.06 -11.57 -18.56
CA PRO A 284 19.92 -12.28 -17.99
C PRO A 284 19.28 -11.44 -16.86
N ALA A 285 17.97 -11.45 -16.81
CA ALA A 285 17.26 -10.99 -15.63
C ALA A 285 17.63 -11.89 -14.44
N ASN A 286 18.11 -11.30 -13.34
CA ASN A 286 18.64 -12.05 -12.21
C ASN A 286 17.61 -12.20 -11.07
N TRP A 287 16.37 -12.58 -11.40
CA TRP A 287 15.31 -12.85 -10.42
C TRP A 287 15.55 -14.12 -9.59
N GLY A 288 16.33 -15.07 -10.16
CA GLY A 288 16.65 -16.35 -9.53
C GLY A 288 17.62 -17.18 -10.38
N PRO A 289 18.12 -18.29 -9.85
CA PRO A 289 19.19 -19.08 -10.50
C PRO A 289 18.77 -19.75 -11.81
N GLU A 290 17.47 -19.90 -12.06
CA GLU A 290 16.91 -20.53 -13.27
C GLU A 290 16.45 -19.51 -14.33
N GLU A 291 16.44 -18.21 -14.02
CA GLU A 291 15.98 -17.16 -14.92
C GLU A 291 17.05 -16.83 -15.97
N LYS A 292 16.70 -17.02 -17.23
CA LYS A 292 17.58 -16.76 -18.37
C LYS A 292 17.00 -15.76 -19.38
N GLU A 293 15.83 -15.21 -19.10
CA GLU A 293 15.20 -14.23 -19.98
C GLU A 293 16.09 -12.98 -20.06
N PRO A 294 16.45 -12.51 -21.29
CA PRO A 294 17.16 -11.24 -21.43
C PRO A 294 16.38 -10.09 -20.82
N ILE A 295 17.04 -9.24 -20.04
CA ILE A 295 16.37 -8.17 -19.29
C ILE A 295 15.62 -7.20 -20.22
N PHE A 296 16.16 -6.90 -21.39
CA PHE A 296 15.48 -6.00 -22.33
C PHE A 296 14.25 -6.64 -22.98
N ASP A 297 14.27 -7.96 -23.19
CA ASP A 297 13.12 -8.68 -23.73
C ASP A 297 11.97 -8.69 -22.71
N PHE A 298 12.30 -8.90 -21.44
CA PHE A 298 11.37 -8.76 -20.34
C PHE A 298 10.77 -7.34 -20.28
N LEU A 299 11.63 -6.31 -20.23
CA LEU A 299 11.18 -4.90 -20.20
C LEU A 299 10.34 -4.55 -21.42
N LEU A 300 10.75 -4.99 -22.63
CA LEU A 300 10.01 -4.76 -23.86
C LEU A 300 8.58 -5.30 -23.77
N SER A 301 8.43 -6.52 -23.28
CA SER A 301 7.11 -7.13 -23.11
C SER A 301 6.19 -6.31 -22.20
N GLN A 302 6.73 -5.69 -21.15
CA GLN A 302 5.97 -4.90 -20.19
C GLN A 302 5.64 -3.49 -20.73
N VAL A 303 6.61 -2.79 -21.31
CA VAL A 303 6.37 -1.43 -21.83
C VAL A 303 5.48 -1.41 -23.06
N VAL A 304 5.41 -2.51 -23.82
CA VAL A 304 4.43 -2.68 -24.90
C VAL A 304 3.02 -2.76 -24.33
N VAL A 305 2.79 -3.54 -23.27
CA VAL A 305 1.50 -3.59 -22.56
C VAL A 305 1.12 -2.20 -22.03
N GLN A 306 2.07 -1.45 -21.49
CA GLN A 306 1.83 -0.09 -20.97
C GLN A 306 1.65 0.97 -22.07
N GLY A 307 2.02 0.66 -23.32
CA GLY A 307 1.94 1.60 -24.45
C GLY A 307 2.98 2.72 -24.44
N LYS A 308 4.12 2.49 -23.83
CA LYS A 308 5.20 3.47 -23.70
C LYS A 308 6.08 3.48 -24.98
N LEU A 309 5.58 4.09 -26.06
CA LEU A 309 6.21 4.07 -27.41
C LEU A 309 7.71 4.43 -27.38
N GLU A 310 8.08 5.49 -26.66
CA GLU A 310 9.49 5.93 -26.63
C GLU A 310 10.40 4.94 -25.90
N LEU A 311 9.89 4.27 -24.86
CA LEU A 311 10.65 3.20 -24.19
C LEU A 311 10.77 1.96 -25.07
N VAL A 312 9.72 1.59 -25.81
CA VAL A 312 9.79 0.52 -26.81
C VAL A 312 10.85 0.84 -27.84
N ARG A 313 10.86 2.06 -28.39
CA ARG A 313 11.87 2.53 -29.34
C ARG A 313 13.27 2.41 -28.75
N TYR A 314 13.45 2.95 -27.56
CA TYR A 314 14.75 2.92 -26.86
C TYR A 314 15.29 1.50 -26.68
N LEU A 315 14.45 0.58 -26.18
CA LEU A 315 14.84 -0.82 -25.97
C LEU A 315 15.23 -1.51 -27.28
N LEU A 316 14.46 -1.30 -28.36
CA LEU A 316 14.75 -1.88 -29.67
C LEU A 316 16.04 -1.31 -30.27
N GLU A 317 16.28 -0.01 -30.17
CA GLU A 317 17.53 0.64 -30.64
C GLU A 317 18.76 0.15 -29.87
N HIS A 318 18.57 -0.32 -28.61
CA HIS A 318 19.64 -0.85 -27.77
C HIS A 318 19.68 -2.37 -27.72
N GLY A 319 18.99 -3.07 -28.65
CA GLY A 319 19.18 -4.49 -28.91
C GLY A 319 18.18 -5.43 -28.25
N ALA A 320 17.03 -4.94 -27.78
CA ALA A 320 15.92 -5.83 -27.41
C ALA A 320 15.44 -6.62 -28.63
N ASN A 321 15.05 -7.87 -28.43
CA ASN A 321 14.54 -8.73 -29.47
C ASN A 321 13.09 -8.35 -29.83
N ALA A 322 12.86 -7.79 -31.02
CA ALA A 322 11.53 -7.44 -31.49
C ALA A 322 10.56 -8.65 -31.53
N ASN A 323 11.08 -9.86 -31.55
CA ASN A 323 10.31 -11.11 -31.51
C ASN A 323 10.26 -11.72 -30.08
N ALA A 324 10.60 -10.95 -29.04
CA ALA A 324 10.49 -11.41 -27.65
C ALA A 324 9.05 -11.86 -27.33
N VAL A 325 8.95 -13.00 -26.61
CA VAL A 325 7.67 -13.58 -26.20
C VAL A 325 7.52 -13.38 -24.70
N SER A 326 6.46 -12.75 -24.28
CA SER A 326 6.17 -12.52 -22.86
C SER A 326 5.95 -13.83 -22.11
N ARG A 327 6.67 -14.03 -21.01
CA ARG A 327 6.48 -15.16 -20.11
C ARG A 327 5.12 -15.23 -19.42
N TYR A 328 4.41 -14.11 -19.35
CA TYR A 328 3.12 -14.04 -18.66
C TYR A 328 1.92 -14.41 -19.54
N ASN A 329 1.97 -14.07 -20.85
CA ASN A 329 0.85 -14.29 -21.74
C ASN A 329 1.20 -15.13 -22.98
N HIS A 330 2.48 -15.49 -23.16
CA HIS A 330 3.00 -16.29 -24.25
C HIS A 330 2.76 -15.70 -25.65
N HIS A 331 2.54 -14.38 -25.73
CA HIS A 331 2.45 -13.66 -27.00
C HIS A 331 3.75 -12.92 -27.31
N SER A 332 4.06 -12.78 -28.60
CA SER A 332 5.13 -11.88 -29.05
C SER A 332 4.79 -10.43 -28.72
N ALA A 333 5.80 -9.58 -28.55
CA ALA A 333 5.61 -8.15 -28.34
C ALA A 333 4.72 -7.52 -29.44
N HIS A 334 4.90 -7.97 -30.69
CA HIS A 334 4.07 -7.54 -31.82
C HIS A 334 2.61 -7.96 -31.69
N ALA A 335 2.33 -9.23 -31.34
CA ALA A 335 0.97 -9.70 -31.11
C ALA A 335 0.30 -8.93 -29.96
N VAL A 336 1.02 -8.67 -28.88
CA VAL A 336 0.52 -7.85 -27.75
C VAL A 336 0.18 -6.43 -28.23
N ALA A 337 1.05 -5.79 -29.02
CA ALA A 337 0.78 -4.45 -29.56
C ALA A 337 -0.49 -4.42 -30.44
N GLN A 338 -0.70 -5.46 -31.26
CA GLN A 338 -1.91 -5.60 -32.06
C GLN A 338 -3.15 -5.81 -31.18
N LEU A 339 -3.09 -6.76 -30.24
CA LEU A 339 -4.19 -7.10 -29.33
C LEU A 339 -4.63 -5.90 -28.48
N THR A 340 -3.67 -5.04 -28.11
CA THR A 340 -3.92 -3.84 -27.30
C THR A 340 -4.22 -2.59 -28.15
N GLY A 341 -4.38 -2.73 -29.47
CA GLY A 341 -4.71 -1.63 -30.37
C GLY A 341 -3.59 -0.59 -30.56
N ARG A 342 -2.35 -0.91 -30.19
CA ARG A 342 -1.19 -0.01 -30.22
C ARG A 342 -0.49 -0.09 -31.58
N THR A 343 -1.14 0.44 -32.62
CA THR A 343 -0.67 0.35 -34.01
C THR A 343 0.73 0.91 -34.19
N GLU A 344 1.03 2.09 -33.63
CA GLU A 344 2.35 2.71 -33.78
C GLU A 344 3.48 1.85 -33.18
N ILE A 345 3.19 1.13 -32.07
CA ILE A 345 4.14 0.18 -31.49
C ILE A 345 4.29 -1.07 -32.38
N ALA A 346 3.20 -1.60 -32.91
CA ALA A 346 3.26 -2.73 -33.85
C ALA A 346 4.09 -2.37 -35.08
N ASP A 347 3.82 -1.22 -35.71
CA ASP A 347 4.58 -0.71 -36.87
C ASP A 347 6.08 -0.48 -36.53
N LEU A 348 6.36 -0.03 -35.31
CA LEU A 348 7.73 0.14 -34.84
C LEU A 348 8.44 -1.22 -34.69
N LEU A 349 7.80 -2.18 -34.06
CA LEU A 349 8.32 -3.54 -33.91
C LEU A 349 8.60 -4.20 -35.26
N GLU A 350 7.71 -4.05 -36.24
CA GLU A 350 7.93 -4.55 -37.62
C GLU A 350 9.16 -3.91 -38.28
N ARG A 351 9.36 -2.60 -38.10
CA ARG A 351 10.58 -1.91 -38.61
C ARG A 351 11.86 -2.46 -37.99
N PHE A 352 11.79 -2.98 -36.78
CA PHE A 352 12.92 -3.66 -36.09
C PHE A 352 12.93 -5.17 -36.31
N GLY A 353 12.16 -5.70 -37.27
CA GLY A 353 12.20 -7.09 -37.73
C GLY A 353 11.30 -8.04 -36.92
N ALA A 354 10.31 -7.52 -36.22
CA ALA A 354 9.25 -8.37 -35.69
C ALA A 354 8.55 -9.09 -36.85
N LYS A 355 8.29 -10.38 -36.65
CA LYS A 355 7.55 -11.18 -37.61
C LYS A 355 6.07 -11.09 -37.24
N PRO A 356 5.20 -10.49 -38.09
CA PRO A 356 3.78 -10.50 -37.86
C PRO A 356 3.28 -11.95 -37.80
N GLU A 357 2.73 -12.35 -36.68
CA GLU A 357 2.02 -13.61 -36.59
C GLU A 357 0.56 -13.39 -37.06
N PRO A 358 0.02 -14.26 -37.92
CA PRO A 358 -1.38 -14.16 -38.26
C PRO A 358 -2.21 -14.35 -37.01
N LEU A 359 -2.94 -13.30 -36.61
CA LEU A 359 -3.84 -13.38 -35.48
C LEU A 359 -4.90 -14.45 -35.73
N SER A 360 -5.16 -15.26 -34.72
CA SER A 360 -6.32 -16.15 -34.72
C SER A 360 -7.62 -15.34 -34.95
N VAL A 361 -8.68 -15.97 -35.40
CA VAL A 361 -9.96 -15.27 -35.58
C VAL A 361 -10.46 -14.69 -34.23
N ALA A 362 -10.19 -15.37 -33.11
CA ALA A 362 -10.49 -14.87 -31.78
C ALA A 362 -9.68 -13.61 -31.46
N ASP A 363 -8.39 -13.57 -31.80
CA ASP A 363 -7.55 -12.41 -31.56
C ASP A 363 -7.94 -11.22 -32.47
N GLN A 364 -8.28 -11.49 -33.75
CA GLN A 364 -8.84 -10.48 -34.63
C GLN A 364 -10.13 -9.88 -34.06
N PHE A 365 -10.97 -10.69 -33.44
CA PHE A 365 -12.19 -10.24 -32.78
C PHE A 365 -11.89 -9.37 -31.56
N ARG A 366 -10.92 -9.76 -30.71
CA ARG A 366 -10.47 -8.94 -29.58
C ARG A 366 -9.92 -7.59 -30.05
N VAL A 367 -9.13 -7.56 -31.13
CA VAL A 367 -8.64 -6.33 -31.75
C VAL A 367 -9.79 -5.47 -32.26
N ALA A 368 -10.79 -6.07 -32.92
CA ALA A 368 -11.97 -5.33 -33.37
C ALA A 368 -12.71 -4.69 -32.17
N CYS A 369 -12.85 -5.40 -31.07
CA CYS A 369 -13.46 -4.89 -29.84
C CYS A 369 -12.66 -3.73 -29.24
N SER A 370 -11.33 -3.87 -29.10
CA SER A 370 -10.47 -2.83 -28.55
C SER A 370 -10.43 -1.56 -29.39
N ARG A 371 -10.56 -1.69 -30.72
CA ARG A 371 -10.61 -0.58 -31.69
C ARG A 371 -12.00 -0.04 -31.94
N ARG A 372 -13.04 -0.60 -31.31
CA ARG A 372 -14.45 -0.27 -31.57
C ARG A 372 -14.87 -0.48 -33.03
N ASP A 373 -14.19 -1.39 -33.72
CA ASP A 373 -14.54 -1.74 -35.11
C ASP A 373 -15.71 -2.74 -35.12
N ARG A 374 -16.92 -2.18 -34.92
CA ARG A 374 -18.17 -2.98 -34.90
C ARG A 374 -18.40 -3.71 -36.21
N LYS A 375 -18.01 -3.13 -37.37
CA LYS A 375 -18.21 -3.78 -38.69
C LYS A 375 -17.38 -5.06 -38.79
N LEU A 376 -16.10 -4.99 -38.41
CA LEU A 376 -15.24 -6.17 -38.39
C LEU A 376 -15.74 -7.15 -37.35
N GLY A 377 -16.08 -6.69 -36.15
CA GLY A 377 -16.62 -7.52 -35.06
C GLY A 377 -17.86 -8.30 -35.48
N GLU A 378 -18.86 -7.63 -36.11
CA GLU A 378 -20.07 -8.29 -36.64
C GLU A 378 -19.75 -9.26 -37.79
N SER A 379 -18.79 -8.95 -38.63
CA SER A 379 -18.37 -9.86 -39.70
C SER A 379 -17.77 -11.14 -39.15
N LEU A 380 -16.93 -11.02 -38.14
CA LEU A 380 -16.30 -12.16 -37.47
C LEU A 380 -17.32 -13.01 -36.69
N LEU A 381 -18.27 -12.35 -35.98
CA LEU A 381 -19.36 -13.04 -35.26
C LEU A 381 -20.28 -13.83 -36.22
N ARG A 382 -20.57 -13.31 -37.41
CA ARG A 382 -21.33 -14.05 -38.41
C ARG A 382 -20.60 -15.31 -38.89
N GLN A 383 -19.27 -15.27 -38.96
CA GLN A 383 -18.45 -16.43 -39.35
C GLN A 383 -18.30 -17.44 -38.21
N GLN A 384 -18.11 -16.94 -36.97
CA GLN A 384 -17.84 -17.74 -35.78
C GLN A 384 -18.62 -17.19 -34.58
N PRO A 385 -19.92 -17.54 -34.40
CA PRO A 385 -20.72 -17.06 -33.27
C PRO A 385 -20.15 -17.45 -31.90
N GLN A 386 -19.36 -18.54 -31.82
CA GLN A 386 -18.70 -19.00 -30.61
C GLN A 386 -17.66 -18.02 -30.04
N LEU A 387 -17.27 -16.98 -30.79
CA LEU A 387 -16.39 -15.92 -30.27
C LEU A 387 -16.99 -15.19 -29.06
N LEU A 388 -18.33 -15.18 -28.92
CA LEU A 388 -19.00 -14.67 -27.74
C LEU A 388 -18.79 -15.54 -26.48
N GLN A 389 -18.24 -16.75 -26.63
CA GLN A 389 -17.90 -17.62 -25.51
C GLN A 389 -16.45 -17.49 -25.09
N ASP A 390 -15.72 -16.53 -25.67
CA ASP A 390 -14.33 -16.28 -25.32
C ASP A 390 -14.22 -15.73 -23.91
N HIS A 391 -13.69 -16.55 -22.99
CA HIS A 391 -13.50 -16.24 -21.58
C HIS A 391 -12.44 -15.12 -21.36
N ASP A 392 -11.58 -14.86 -22.32
CA ASP A 392 -10.52 -13.85 -22.21
C ASP A 392 -10.85 -12.53 -22.94
N LEU A 393 -12.09 -12.36 -23.44
CA LEU A 393 -12.50 -11.18 -24.22
C LEU A 393 -12.31 -9.87 -23.44
N PHE A 394 -12.55 -9.89 -22.14
CA PHE A 394 -12.35 -8.77 -21.22
C PHE A 394 -11.16 -8.98 -20.27
N ARG A 395 -10.12 -9.67 -20.73
CA ARG A 395 -8.91 -9.89 -19.93
C ARG A 395 -8.25 -8.59 -19.48
N ASP A 396 -8.33 -7.56 -20.33
CA ASP A 396 -7.85 -6.22 -20.01
C ASP A 396 -8.97 -5.20 -20.29
N CYS A 397 -9.71 -4.88 -19.24
CA CYS A 397 -10.81 -3.93 -19.28
C CYS A 397 -10.37 -2.49 -19.55
N SER A 398 -9.05 -2.19 -19.49
CA SER A 398 -8.53 -0.87 -19.88
C SER A 398 -8.58 -0.65 -21.39
N LEU A 399 -8.67 -1.73 -22.16
CA LEU A 399 -8.63 -1.72 -23.64
C LEU A 399 -10.02 -1.74 -24.28
N VAL A 400 -11.01 -2.23 -23.57
CA VAL A 400 -12.39 -2.35 -24.07
C VAL A 400 -13.28 -1.44 -23.24
N ASP A 401 -13.93 -0.48 -23.88
CA ASP A 401 -14.84 0.40 -23.14
C ASP A 401 -16.18 -0.27 -22.82
N VAL A 402 -16.91 0.35 -21.90
CA VAL A 402 -18.20 -0.17 -21.44
C VAL A 402 -19.24 -0.20 -22.56
N GLU A 403 -19.19 0.70 -23.52
CA GLU A 403 -20.10 0.71 -24.67
C GLU A 403 -19.88 -0.49 -25.60
N THR A 404 -18.63 -0.88 -25.80
CA THR A 404 -18.29 -2.10 -26.56
C THR A 404 -18.74 -3.34 -25.78
N CYS A 405 -18.58 -3.35 -24.45
CA CYS A 405 -19.11 -4.41 -23.61
C CYS A 405 -20.64 -4.57 -23.77
N LEU A 406 -21.38 -3.47 -23.68
CA LEU A 406 -22.83 -3.49 -23.85
C LEU A 406 -23.25 -3.91 -25.26
N TRP A 407 -22.51 -3.48 -26.28
CA TRP A 407 -22.76 -3.97 -27.64
C TRP A 407 -22.58 -5.49 -27.74
N LEU A 408 -21.54 -6.06 -27.10
CA LEU A 408 -21.32 -7.50 -27.05
C LEU A 408 -22.45 -8.23 -26.31
N VAL A 409 -22.96 -7.66 -25.21
CA VAL A 409 -24.13 -8.19 -24.49
C VAL A 409 -25.36 -8.21 -25.41
N GLN A 410 -25.57 -7.19 -26.24
CA GLN A 410 -26.63 -7.15 -27.25
C GLN A 410 -26.45 -8.24 -28.33
N GLN A 411 -25.20 -8.64 -28.62
CA GLN A 411 -24.91 -9.75 -29.53
C GLN A 411 -25.04 -11.14 -28.86
N GLY A 412 -25.34 -11.21 -27.56
CA GLY A 412 -25.52 -12.45 -26.81
C GLY A 412 -24.34 -12.86 -25.92
N TYR A 413 -23.37 -11.94 -25.68
CA TYR A 413 -22.32 -12.19 -24.70
C TYR A 413 -22.92 -12.18 -23.28
N ASP A 414 -22.59 -13.20 -22.50
CA ASP A 414 -22.98 -13.22 -21.08
C ASP A 414 -22.06 -12.28 -20.30
N ILE A 415 -22.63 -11.20 -19.74
CA ILE A 415 -21.94 -10.19 -18.94
C ILE A 415 -21.24 -10.78 -17.70
N ASN A 416 -21.67 -11.97 -17.26
CA ASN A 416 -21.11 -12.70 -16.12
C ASN A 416 -20.11 -13.79 -16.53
N THR A 417 -19.69 -13.81 -17.80
CA THR A 417 -18.62 -14.70 -18.26
C THR A 417 -17.37 -14.50 -17.43
N ARG A 418 -16.77 -15.61 -16.99
CA ARG A 418 -15.58 -15.62 -16.15
C ARG A 418 -14.34 -15.95 -16.99
N ASN A 419 -13.27 -15.17 -16.81
CA ASN A 419 -11.98 -15.49 -17.39
C ASN A 419 -11.33 -16.71 -16.67
N ARG A 420 -10.11 -17.10 -17.09
CA ARG A 420 -9.38 -18.24 -16.49
C ARG A 420 -9.10 -18.06 -15.00
N SER A 421 -8.98 -16.82 -14.52
CA SER A 421 -8.83 -16.48 -13.09
C SER A 421 -10.17 -16.39 -12.35
N GLY A 422 -11.29 -16.67 -13.01
CA GLY A 422 -12.63 -16.56 -12.44
C GLY A 422 -13.18 -15.13 -12.37
N GLN A 423 -12.47 -14.14 -12.90
CA GLN A 423 -12.89 -12.74 -12.90
C GLN A 423 -13.92 -12.48 -14.00
N THR A 424 -14.91 -11.66 -13.69
CA THR A 424 -15.87 -11.10 -14.65
C THR A 424 -15.41 -9.72 -15.13
N VAL A 425 -16.08 -9.19 -16.14
CA VAL A 425 -15.86 -7.81 -16.61
C VAL A 425 -16.02 -6.79 -15.47
N LEU A 426 -16.90 -7.05 -14.51
CA LEU A 426 -17.11 -6.17 -13.35
C LEU A 426 -15.87 -6.11 -12.45
N HIS A 427 -15.15 -7.22 -12.24
CA HIS A 427 -13.86 -7.22 -11.54
C HIS A 427 -12.83 -6.33 -12.25
N GLY A 428 -12.75 -6.43 -13.58
CA GLY A 428 -11.79 -5.64 -14.35
C GLY A 428 -12.03 -4.13 -14.24
N TYR A 429 -13.27 -3.68 -14.36
CA TYR A 429 -13.60 -2.26 -14.19
C TYR A 429 -13.47 -1.79 -12.74
N ALA A 430 -13.64 -2.69 -11.77
CA ALA A 430 -13.36 -2.38 -10.37
C ALA A 430 -11.86 -2.12 -10.13
N GLN A 431 -10.98 -2.90 -10.73
CA GLN A 431 -9.52 -2.73 -10.60
C GLN A 431 -9.00 -1.41 -11.17
N ILE A 432 -9.57 -0.94 -12.28
CA ILE A 432 -9.15 0.31 -12.93
C ILE A 432 -9.87 1.56 -12.39
N ASP A 433 -10.57 1.42 -11.27
CA ASP A 433 -11.31 2.50 -10.57
C ASP A 433 -12.27 3.28 -11.49
N ASN A 434 -13.07 2.55 -12.29
CA ASN A 434 -14.06 3.17 -13.19
C ASN A 434 -15.49 3.02 -12.66
N PRO A 435 -15.96 3.91 -11.76
CA PRO A 435 -17.29 3.81 -11.15
C PRO A 435 -18.43 3.95 -12.16
N GLY A 436 -18.24 4.72 -13.24
CA GLY A 436 -19.26 4.90 -14.29
C GLY A 436 -19.51 3.59 -15.04
N ALA A 437 -18.44 2.86 -15.42
CA ALA A 437 -18.56 1.57 -16.06
C ALA A 437 -19.19 0.54 -15.11
N VAL A 438 -18.76 0.50 -13.84
CA VAL A 438 -19.32 -0.37 -12.80
C VAL A 438 -20.83 -0.13 -12.65
N THR A 439 -21.26 1.12 -12.50
CA THR A 439 -22.69 1.46 -12.43
C THR A 439 -23.47 0.97 -13.64
N THR A 440 -22.93 1.20 -14.82
CA THR A 440 -23.55 0.78 -16.09
C THR A 440 -23.67 -0.73 -16.19
N LEU A 441 -22.63 -1.49 -15.82
CA LEU A 441 -22.66 -2.95 -15.86
C LEU A 441 -23.66 -3.54 -14.86
N LEU A 442 -23.73 -2.97 -13.65
CA LEU A 442 -24.75 -3.37 -12.65
C LEU A 442 -26.18 -3.18 -13.17
N GLN A 443 -26.45 -2.07 -13.86
CA GLN A 443 -27.76 -1.81 -14.48
C GLN A 443 -28.11 -2.82 -15.58
N HIS A 444 -27.08 -3.49 -16.17
CA HIS A 444 -27.24 -4.50 -17.21
C HIS A 444 -27.11 -5.95 -16.69
N GLY A 445 -27.15 -6.13 -15.37
CA GLY A 445 -27.21 -7.48 -14.77
C GLY A 445 -25.86 -8.13 -14.47
N ALA A 446 -24.78 -7.33 -14.39
CA ALA A 446 -23.51 -7.86 -13.88
C ALA A 446 -23.65 -8.25 -12.41
N ASP A 447 -23.14 -9.43 -12.07
CA ASP A 447 -23.21 -10.00 -10.73
C ASP A 447 -22.13 -9.39 -9.80
N PRO A 448 -22.52 -8.58 -8.79
CA PRO A 448 -21.58 -8.00 -7.86
C PRO A 448 -20.99 -9.03 -6.88
N GLU A 449 -21.57 -10.23 -6.79
CA GLU A 449 -21.14 -11.30 -5.88
C GLU A 449 -20.27 -12.37 -6.57
N ALA A 450 -19.97 -12.22 -7.86
CA ALA A 450 -19.08 -13.11 -8.56
C ALA A 450 -17.71 -13.18 -7.84
N LYS A 451 -17.19 -14.40 -7.59
CA LYS A 451 -15.91 -14.59 -6.86
C LYS A 451 -14.85 -15.10 -7.81
N GLU A 452 -13.66 -14.47 -7.81
CA GLU A 452 -12.51 -14.96 -8.57
C GLU A 452 -11.87 -16.20 -7.90
N ASN A 453 -10.96 -16.91 -8.61
CA ASN A 453 -10.52 -18.25 -8.20
C ASN A 453 -9.45 -18.24 -7.09
N ASN A 454 -8.59 -17.20 -7.02
CA ASN A 454 -7.39 -17.24 -6.18
C ASN A 454 -7.71 -16.92 -4.71
N TRP A 455 -8.42 -15.82 -4.46
CA TRP A 455 -8.73 -15.31 -3.11
C TRP A 455 -10.23 -15.36 -2.81
N GLN A 456 -11.05 -15.81 -3.75
CA GLN A 456 -12.51 -15.76 -3.66
C GLN A 456 -13.02 -14.32 -3.44
N ALA A 457 -12.27 -13.35 -3.96
CA ALA A 457 -12.65 -11.95 -3.87
C ALA A 457 -13.80 -11.62 -4.83
N THR A 458 -14.75 -10.83 -4.35
CA THR A 458 -15.78 -10.19 -5.18
C THR A 458 -15.19 -8.96 -5.89
N PRO A 459 -15.88 -8.34 -6.86
CA PRO A 459 -15.48 -7.04 -7.41
C PRO A 459 -15.26 -5.98 -6.31
N LEU A 460 -16.12 -5.95 -5.28
CA LEU A 460 -15.95 -5.08 -4.11
C LEU A 460 -14.70 -5.45 -3.31
N GLY A 461 -14.50 -6.74 -2.98
CA GLY A 461 -13.33 -7.20 -2.23
C GLY A 461 -12.03 -6.85 -2.95
N MET A 462 -12.01 -6.92 -4.28
CA MET A 462 -10.86 -6.54 -5.10
C MET A 462 -10.62 -5.02 -5.11
N ALA A 463 -11.69 -4.23 -5.20
CA ALA A 463 -11.62 -2.76 -5.10
C ALA A 463 -11.10 -2.31 -3.73
N LEU A 464 -11.54 -2.95 -2.64
CA LEU A 464 -11.09 -2.71 -1.28
C LEU A 464 -9.59 -2.99 -1.12
N HIS A 465 -9.14 -4.15 -1.62
CA HIS A 465 -7.71 -4.53 -1.55
C HIS A 465 -6.79 -3.56 -2.30
N GLN A 466 -7.29 -2.99 -3.40
CA GLN A 466 -6.53 -2.05 -4.24
C GLN A 466 -6.80 -0.58 -3.93
N HIS A 467 -7.56 -0.27 -2.87
CA HIS A 467 -7.92 1.10 -2.45
C HIS A 467 -8.64 1.90 -3.54
N ARG A 468 -9.56 1.26 -4.30
CA ARG A 468 -10.35 1.87 -5.38
C ARG A 468 -11.63 2.50 -4.83
N TRP A 469 -11.45 3.56 -4.03
CA TRP A 469 -12.52 4.12 -3.20
C TRP A 469 -13.75 4.59 -3.97
N ARG A 470 -13.57 5.13 -5.17
CA ARG A 470 -14.69 5.58 -6.02
C ARG A 470 -15.58 4.43 -6.46
N VAL A 471 -15.01 3.28 -6.71
CA VAL A 471 -15.74 2.05 -7.04
C VAL A 471 -16.35 1.42 -5.80
N VAL A 472 -15.66 1.47 -4.65
CA VAL A 472 -16.19 1.02 -3.36
C VAL A 472 -17.51 1.72 -3.05
N GLU A 473 -17.62 3.03 -3.24
CA GLU A 473 -18.87 3.79 -3.03
C GLU A 473 -20.05 3.27 -3.87
N VAL A 474 -19.78 2.71 -5.06
CA VAL A 474 -20.80 2.15 -5.95
C VAL A 474 -21.18 0.72 -5.57
N LEU A 475 -20.19 -0.12 -5.23
CA LEU A 475 -20.41 -1.55 -5.00
C LEU A 475 -20.89 -1.86 -3.58
N LEU A 476 -20.43 -1.11 -2.57
CA LEU A 476 -20.77 -1.37 -1.16
C LEU A 476 -22.29 -1.38 -0.88
N PRO A 477 -23.10 -0.44 -1.41
CA PRO A 477 -24.54 -0.44 -1.17
C PRO A 477 -25.29 -1.64 -1.77
N VAL A 478 -24.72 -2.26 -2.80
CA VAL A 478 -25.37 -3.40 -3.50
C VAL A 478 -24.78 -4.75 -3.10
N SER A 479 -23.67 -4.77 -2.36
CA SER A 479 -23.03 -6.03 -1.96
C SER A 479 -23.86 -6.80 -0.94
N ASN A 480 -23.88 -8.14 -1.10
CA ASN A 480 -24.42 -9.10 -0.15
C ASN A 480 -23.31 -9.90 0.55
N ASN A 481 -22.05 -9.59 0.30
CA ASN A 481 -20.92 -10.22 0.97
C ASN A 481 -20.66 -9.59 2.34
N LEU A 482 -21.03 -10.28 3.41
CA LEU A 482 -20.86 -9.79 4.77
C LEU A 482 -19.40 -9.48 5.11
N PHE A 483 -18.41 -10.22 4.56
CA PHE A 483 -16.99 -9.97 4.81
C PHE A 483 -16.55 -8.62 4.26
N ASP A 484 -16.94 -8.30 3.02
CA ASP A 484 -16.58 -7.03 2.39
C ASP A 484 -17.26 -5.86 3.11
N VAL A 485 -18.54 -6.02 3.47
CA VAL A 485 -19.30 -5.03 4.24
C VAL A 485 -18.67 -4.79 5.62
N CYS A 486 -18.31 -5.87 6.34
CA CYS A 486 -17.66 -5.75 7.65
C CYS A 486 -16.25 -5.17 7.54
N SER A 487 -15.52 -5.43 6.44
CA SER A 487 -14.18 -4.83 6.26
C SER A 487 -14.21 -3.31 6.12
N MET A 488 -15.35 -2.74 5.78
CA MET A 488 -15.62 -1.31 5.79
C MET A 488 -16.26 -0.81 7.09
N ALA A 489 -16.59 -1.71 8.01
CA ALA A 489 -17.39 -1.43 9.20
C ALA A 489 -18.75 -0.77 8.86
N ASP A 490 -19.34 -1.13 7.71
CA ASP A 490 -20.68 -0.64 7.32
C ASP A 490 -21.76 -1.37 8.13
N THR A 491 -22.04 -0.85 9.31
CA THR A 491 -23.00 -1.44 10.26
C THR A 491 -24.42 -1.42 9.70
N GLU A 492 -24.80 -0.39 8.94
CA GLU A 492 -26.17 -0.28 8.39
C GLU A 492 -26.41 -1.40 7.37
N ARG A 493 -25.48 -1.62 6.45
CA ARG A 493 -25.57 -2.69 5.48
C ARG A 493 -25.48 -4.06 6.14
N ALA A 494 -24.59 -4.24 7.13
CA ALA A 494 -24.47 -5.48 7.89
C ALA A 494 -25.77 -5.85 8.61
N VAL A 495 -26.51 -4.88 9.18
CA VAL A 495 -27.84 -5.10 9.78
C VAL A 495 -28.79 -5.70 8.76
N ILE A 496 -28.86 -5.15 7.55
CA ILE A 496 -29.76 -5.63 6.49
C ILE A 496 -29.45 -7.08 6.12
N LEU A 497 -28.16 -7.40 5.95
CA LEU A 497 -27.72 -8.74 5.57
C LEU A 497 -28.00 -9.77 6.67
N LEU A 498 -27.67 -9.45 7.92
CA LEU A 498 -27.84 -10.35 9.07
C LEU A 498 -29.32 -10.53 9.46
N ALA A 499 -30.15 -9.51 9.26
CA ALA A 499 -31.59 -9.63 9.46
C ALA A 499 -32.24 -10.57 8.43
N ARG A 500 -31.71 -10.59 7.19
CA ARG A 500 -32.16 -11.49 6.13
C ARG A 500 -31.64 -12.92 6.31
N ASP A 501 -30.38 -13.08 6.68
CA ASP A 501 -29.73 -14.38 6.90
C ASP A 501 -28.78 -14.30 8.10
N PRO A 502 -29.23 -14.67 9.31
CA PRO A 502 -28.39 -14.68 10.51
C PRO A 502 -27.19 -15.62 10.42
N THR A 503 -27.22 -16.66 9.56
CA THR A 503 -26.14 -17.64 9.46
C THR A 503 -24.86 -17.06 8.86
N LEU A 504 -24.95 -15.93 8.18
CA LEU A 504 -23.81 -15.19 7.64
C LEU A 504 -22.79 -14.85 8.74
N ALA A 505 -23.23 -14.59 9.98
CA ALA A 505 -22.34 -14.27 11.10
C ALA A 505 -21.36 -15.39 11.45
N GLN A 506 -21.67 -16.64 11.07
CA GLN A 506 -20.86 -17.82 11.36
C GLN A 506 -20.03 -18.30 10.16
N GLN A 507 -20.21 -17.69 9.00
CA GLN A 507 -19.47 -18.07 7.80
C GLN A 507 -17.96 -17.86 7.97
N ARG A 508 -17.19 -18.62 7.19
CA ARG A 508 -15.72 -18.55 7.16
C ARG A 508 -15.22 -18.37 5.74
N THR A 509 -14.17 -17.58 5.61
CA THR A 509 -13.40 -17.50 4.36
C THR A 509 -12.58 -18.77 4.14
N PRO A 510 -12.01 -19.01 2.95
CA PRO A 510 -11.07 -20.11 2.72
C PRO A 510 -9.84 -20.08 3.66
N THR A 511 -9.47 -18.90 4.19
CA THR A 511 -8.40 -18.75 5.20
C THR A 511 -8.88 -18.92 6.63
N GLY A 512 -10.12 -19.41 6.84
CA GLY A 512 -10.71 -19.66 8.15
C GLY A 512 -11.16 -18.40 8.91
N LYS A 513 -11.03 -17.21 8.33
CA LYS A 513 -11.46 -15.95 8.96
C LYS A 513 -12.98 -15.90 9.05
N THR A 514 -13.50 -15.42 10.17
CA THR A 514 -14.91 -15.05 10.34
C THR A 514 -15.11 -13.56 10.07
N ALA A 515 -16.35 -13.08 9.98
CA ALA A 515 -16.65 -11.66 9.86
C ALA A 515 -16.00 -10.82 10.96
N LEU A 516 -15.87 -11.37 12.19
CA LEU A 516 -15.15 -10.73 13.29
C LEU A 516 -13.66 -10.51 13.03
N HIS A 517 -13.01 -11.28 12.16
CA HIS A 517 -11.60 -11.10 11.81
C HIS A 517 -11.36 -9.99 10.79
N VAL A 518 -12.40 -9.48 10.14
CA VAL A 518 -12.24 -8.56 9.01
C VAL A 518 -12.84 -7.17 9.22
N VAL A 519 -13.45 -6.89 10.37
CA VAL A 519 -14.04 -5.57 10.66
C VAL A 519 -12.96 -4.48 10.52
N SER A 520 -13.25 -3.45 9.73
CA SER A 520 -12.36 -2.31 9.44
C SER A 520 -11.01 -2.62 8.77
N GLN A 521 -10.74 -3.83 8.29
CA GLN A 521 -9.46 -4.14 7.65
C GLN A 521 -9.16 -3.28 6.42
N ALA A 522 -10.20 -2.87 5.67
CA ALA A 522 -10.02 -2.01 4.50
C ALA A 522 -9.62 -0.57 4.88
N ARG A 523 -9.83 -0.17 6.13
CA ARG A 523 -9.49 1.13 6.70
C ARG A 523 -8.39 1.02 7.76
N GLN A 524 -7.46 0.10 7.59
CA GLN A 524 -6.41 -0.19 8.58
C GLN A 524 -5.61 1.06 8.98
N ASP A 525 -5.38 1.98 8.05
CA ASP A 525 -4.60 3.20 8.30
C ASP A 525 -5.39 4.30 9.03
N ASP A 526 -6.73 4.26 8.98
CA ASP A 526 -7.65 5.20 9.66
C ASP A 526 -8.96 4.48 10.00
N PRO A 527 -8.97 3.52 10.93
CA PRO A 527 -10.16 2.78 11.30
C PRO A 527 -11.13 3.66 12.06
N ASP A 528 -12.40 3.70 11.63
CA ASP A 528 -13.49 4.24 12.43
C ASP A 528 -13.79 3.28 13.58
N PHE A 529 -13.24 3.57 14.75
CA PHE A 529 -13.35 2.70 15.92
C PHE A 529 -14.81 2.51 16.36
N GLU A 530 -15.65 3.55 16.29
CA GLU A 530 -17.06 3.43 16.69
C GLU A 530 -17.86 2.56 15.73
N ALA A 531 -17.67 2.74 14.42
CA ALA A 531 -18.27 1.88 13.42
C ALA A 531 -17.79 0.43 13.56
N SER A 532 -16.50 0.24 13.90
CA SER A 532 -15.93 -1.08 14.17
C SER A 532 -16.59 -1.74 15.37
N VAL A 533 -16.74 -1.02 16.49
CA VAL A 533 -17.41 -1.49 17.71
C VAL A 533 -18.87 -1.83 17.42
N ALA A 534 -19.60 -0.95 16.74
CA ALA A 534 -20.99 -1.18 16.39
C ALA A 534 -21.16 -2.44 15.52
N THR A 535 -20.26 -2.65 14.57
CA THR A 535 -20.26 -3.84 13.70
C THR A 535 -19.91 -5.10 14.49
N ILE A 536 -18.93 -5.06 15.38
CA ILE A 536 -18.57 -6.19 16.27
C ILE A 536 -19.75 -6.56 17.17
N GLU A 537 -20.38 -5.59 17.84
CA GLU A 537 -21.55 -5.83 18.69
C GLU A 537 -22.72 -6.44 17.90
N LEU A 538 -22.94 -5.96 16.69
CA LEU A 538 -23.92 -6.54 15.79
C LEU A 538 -23.61 -8.00 15.49
N LEU A 539 -22.38 -8.32 15.09
CA LEU A 539 -21.96 -9.69 14.80
C LEU A 539 -22.12 -10.61 16.01
N LEU A 540 -21.70 -10.17 17.20
CA LEU A 540 -21.86 -10.91 18.46
C LEU A 540 -23.34 -11.16 18.77
N LYS A 541 -24.22 -10.16 18.56
CA LYS A 541 -25.67 -10.31 18.73
C LYS A 541 -26.25 -11.40 17.83
N TYR A 542 -25.70 -11.57 16.62
CA TYR A 542 -26.11 -12.61 15.67
C TYR A 542 -25.33 -13.94 15.83
N GLY A 543 -24.59 -14.10 16.94
CA GLY A 543 -23.95 -15.35 17.33
C GLY A 543 -22.59 -15.62 16.69
N ALA A 544 -21.89 -14.59 16.21
CA ALA A 544 -20.49 -14.74 15.80
C ALA A 544 -19.63 -15.16 17.00
N ASP A 545 -18.76 -16.15 16.81
CA ASP A 545 -17.88 -16.66 17.86
C ASP A 545 -16.58 -15.83 17.96
N PRO A 546 -16.38 -15.06 19.05
CA PRO A 546 -15.17 -14.26 19.24
C PRO A 546 -13.90 -15.10 19.50
N LYS A 547 -14.05 -16.41 19.80
CA LYS A 547 -12.95 -17.36 20.01
C LYS A 547 -12.62 -18.17 18.76
N ALA A 548 -13.32 -17.94 17.66
CA ALA A 548 -13.08 -18.62 16.41
C ALA A 548 -11.63 -18.43 15.95
N LEU A 549 -10.93 -19.53 15.64
CA LEU A 549 -9.57 -19.47 15.12
C LEU A 549 -9.59 -19.42 13.58
N ASN A 550 -8.77 -18.57 12.99
CA ASN A 550 -8.45 -18.62 11.58
C ASN A 550 -7.46 -19.78 11.28
N ASN A 551 -7.05 -19.96 10.02
CA ASN A 551 -6.12 -21.03 9.65
C ASN A 551 -4.70 -20.85 10.26
N ASP A 552 -4.35 -19.66 10.70
CA ASP A 552 -3.09 -19.36 11.42
C ASP A 552 -3.20 -19.63 12.94
N GLY A 553 -4.33 -20.18 13.39
CA GLY A 553 -4.59 -20.46 14.81
C GLY A 553 -4.83 -19.21 15.66
N LYS A 554 -5.25 -18.09 15.06
CA LYS A 554 -5.46 -16.82 15.74
C LYS A 554 -6.92 -16.50 15.94
N THR A 555 -7.27 -16.00 17.11
CA THR A 555 -8.57 -15.37 17.37
C THR A 555 -8.69 -14.04 16.66
N PRO A 556 -9.89 -13.46 16.47
CA PRO A 556 -10.04 -12.11 15.92
C PRO A 556 -9.22 -11.06 16.68
N ALA A 557 -9.18 -11.09 18.03
CA ALA A 557 -8.40 -10.15 18.82
C ALA A 557 -6.89 -10.28 18.55
N GLN A 558 -6.35 -11.50 18.54
CA GLN A 558 -4.94 -11.75 18.22
C GLN A 558 -4.60 -11.35 16.77
N TRP A 559 -5.53 -11.55 15.84
CA TRP A 559 -5.37 -11.14 14.46
C TRP A 559 -5.28 -9.61 14.33
N TYR A 560 -6.12 -8.85 15.03
CA TYR A 560 -6.04 -7.39 15.02
C TYR A 560 -4.76 -6.85 15.65
N ARG A 561 -4.24 -7.47 16.72
CA ARG A 561 -2.93 -7.11 17.29
C ARG A 561 -1.80 -7.28 16.27
N GLN A 562 -1.83 -8.37 15.50
CA GLN A 562 -0.84 -8.58 14.44
C GLN A 562 -0.92 -7.51 13.34
N LEU A 563 -2.10 -6.99 13.05
CA LEU A 563 -2.33 -5.92 12.08
C LEU A 563 -2.01 -4.52 12.63
N GLY A 564 -1.65 -4.39 13.91
CA GLY A 564 -1.46 -3.08 14.56
C GLY A 564 -2.75 -2.34 14.86
N MET A 565 -3.91 -3.01 14.80
CA MET A 565 -5.23 -2.46 15.13
C MET A 565 -5.55 -2.71 16.62
N ASP A 566 -4.67 -2.21 17.49
CA ASP A 566 -4.70 -2.51 18.92
C ASP A 566 -6.00 -2.10 19.61
N GLU A 567 -6.61 -0.98 19.19
CA GLU A 567 -7.87 -0.51 19.77
C GLU A 567 -9.03 -1.48 19.56
N VAL A 568 -9.13 -2.08 18.38
CA VAL A 568 -10.14 -3.08 18.06
C VAL A 568 -9.84 -4.39 18.79
N ALA A 569 -8.56 -4.79 18.85
CA ALA A 569 -8.11 -5.98 19.58
C ALA A 569 -8.42 -5.88 21.08
N ASP A 570 -8.09 -4.74 21.69
CA ASP A 570 -8.34 -4.49 23.12
C ASP A 570 -9.83 -4.49 23.43
N TYR A 571 -10.64 -3.85 22.57
CA TYR A 571 -12.09 -3.88 22.72
C TYR A 571 -12.63 -5.31 22.72
N MET A 572 -12.19 -6.14 21.78
CA MET A 572 -12.63 -7.53 21.69
C MET A 572 -12.16 -8.35 22.90
N THR A 573 -10.93 -8.12 23.37
CA THR A 573 -10.40 -8.77 24.57
C THR A 573 -11.22 -8.41 25.82
N GLU A 574 -11.49 -7.12 26.04
CA GLU A 574 -12.27 -6.64 27.17
C GLU A 574 -13.73 -7.12 27.10
N ARG A 575 -14.33 -7.08 25.90
CA ARG A 575 -15.75 -7.39 25.71
C ARG A 575 -16.07 -8.88 25.78
N CYS A 576 -15.17 -9.71 25.27
CA CYS A 576 -15.40 -11.15 25.08
C CYS A 576 -14.58 -12.03 26.03
N GLY A 577 -13.66 -11.46 26.82
CA GLY A 577 -12.76 -12.21 27.71
C GLY A 577 -11.83 -13.16 26.94
N VAL A 578 -11.32 -12.71 25.79
CA VAL A 578 -10.51 -13.51 24.86
C VAL A 578 -9.22 -12.77 24.56
N ASP A 579 -8.09 -13.38 24.86
CA ASP A 579 -6.76 -12.96 24.41
C ASP A 579 -6.40 -13.58 23.08
#